data_a38984935dc1794c9de90ad2e39a3f55
#
_entry.id   a38984935dc1794c9de90ad2e39a3f55
#
_cell.length_a   1.000
_cell.length_b   1.000
_cell.length_c   1.000
_cell.angle_alpha   90.00
_cell.angle_beta   90.00
_cell.angle_gamma   90.00
#
_symmetry.space_group_name_H-M   'P 1'
#
loop_
_entity.id
_entity.type
_entity.pdbx_description
1 polymer ?
#
loop_
_entity_poly.entity_id
_entity_poly.type
_entity_poly.pdbx_seq_one_letter_code
_entity_poly.pdbx_strand_id
1 'polypeptide(L)'
;MIADRYRLEREVGRGGMGAVWLAEDDLLGRPVALKRVGHLPGSGVEGSDAARAEREAQMAARLSHPHVVAVYNFVEEAGERWLVMEYVDGETLASYVRRRGRLTPEQAAPLLRQCADALAAAHAAGIIHRDVKPSNVMVDRHGQAKLTDFGIAKLGADPSITQTGLLSGSPAYLAPEVAAGNGATAASDVWSLGATAFHLLSGRPPYDIGENVLGGLYRIVNEEPPRLPDAGILAPMLEATMTKDPEQRWSMAQVRDFLADPQPVPVALAPTPEDDRQHEPRSRRGLLMALVAAAIVAVLGMVVLLAWPSDEEPASAPTDGASSAESQEPSQEPSEQPSESPSASEEPTPTAEGIDQFIRGYVAAVSTDPRRSWTMLTPKFQRESGGWPKYRDFWAGKTNGQVLRVQPDPENLSVTYWVKFDDFGDGSRPTVLDLEFDDGTYRIDGERTEGFVPAG
;
A
#
# COMPACT_ATOMS: atom_id res chain seq x y z
N MET A 1 16.93 20.45 -32.17
CA MET A 1 18.22 20.49 -31.48
C MET A 1 17.94 20.97 -30.06
N ILE A 2 18.64 20.50 -29.07
CA ILE A 2 18.48 20.93 -27.68
C ILE A 2 19.76 21.63 -27.24
N ALA A 3 19.62 22.86 -26.68
CA ALA A 3 20.70 23.72 -26.22
C ALA A 3 21.78 23.94 -27.30
N ASP A 4 21.39 24.06 -28.56
CA ASP A 4 22.26 24.23 -29.74
C ASP A 4 23.43 23.23 -29.83
N ARG A 5 23.33 22.10 -29.14
CA ARG A 5 24.39 21.10 -28.98
C ARG A 5 23.94 19.66 -29.20
N TYR A 6 22.73 19.31 -28.73
CA TYR A 6 22.28 17.92 -28.73
C TYR A 6 21.24 17.71 -29.82
N ARG A 7 21.59 16.93 -30.82
CA ARG A 7 20.71 16.62 -31.96
C ARG A 7 19.94 15.33 -31.67
N LEU A 8 18.64 15.48 -31.41
CA LEU A 8 17.75 14.33 -31.18
C LEU A 8 17.68 13.45 -32.45
N GLU A 9 17.80 12.14 -32.27
CA GLU A 9 17.70 11.16 -33.35
C GLU A 9 16.41 10.37 -33.30
N ARG A 10 16.20 9.62 -32.21
CA ARG A 10 15.02 8.77 -32.05
C ARG A 10 14.68 8.58 -30.56
N GLU A 11 13.43 8.34 -30.28
CA GLU A 11 13.01 7.91 -28.95
C GLU A 11 13.50 6.47 -28.71
N VAL A 12 14.11 6.21 -27.55
CA VAL A 12 14.64 4.92 -27.16
C VAL A 12 13.89 4.32 -25.97
N GLY A 13 13.09 5.11 -25.29
CA GLY A 13 12.27 4.64 -24.18
C GLY A 13 11.21 5.66 -23.77
N ARG A 14 10.10 5.17 -23.23
CA ARG A 14 9.02 5.97 -22.65
C ARG A 14 8.57 5.32 -21.35
N GLY A 15 8.44 6.12 -20.30
CA GLY A 15 7.99 5.66 -18.99
C GLY A 15 7.19 6.73 -18.25
N GLY A 16 6.75 6.44 -17.05
CA GLY A 16 5.96 7.38 -16.22
C GLY A 16 6.67 8.70 -15.90
N MET A 17 8.00 8.74 -16.07
CA MET A 17 8.83 9.94 -15.80
C MET A 17 9.22 10.70 -17.08
N GLY A 18 8.69 10.32 -18.24
CA GLY A 18 8.96 11.00 -19.51
C GLY A 18 9.56 10.09 -20.59
N ALA A 19 9.87 10.70 -21.73
CA ALA A 19 10.53 10.05 -22.86
C ALA A 19 12.05 10.21 -22.78
N VAL A 20 12.77 9.16 -23.21
CA VAL A 20 14.22 9.15 -23.33
C VAL A 20 14.58 9.07 -24.82
N TRP A 21 15.45 9.93 -25.26
CA TRP A 21 15.86 10.06 -26.64
C TRP A 21 17.36 9.74 -26.82
N LEU A 22 17.69 8.98 -27.83
CA LEU A 22 19.06 8.96 -28.34
C LEU A 22 19.33 10.29 -29.06
N ALA A 23 20.48 10.88 -28.80
CA ALA A 23 20.92 12.09 -29.44
C ALA A 23 22.44 12.06 -29.68
N GLU A 24 22.90 12.86 -30.58
CA GLU A 24 24.32 13.14 -30.80
C GLU A 24 24.73 14.45 -30.12
N ASP A 25 25.78 14.41 -29.33
CA ASP A 25 26.47 15.60 -28.81
C ASP A 25 27.37 16.13 -29.92
N ASP A 26 26.91 17.09 -30.73
CA ASP A 26 27.61 17.62 -31.88
C ASP A 26 28.94 18.30 -31.51
N LEU A 27 29.11 18.70 -30.21
CA LEU A 27 30.37 19.29 -29.73
C LEU A 27 31.46 18.24 -29.49
N LEU A 28 31.07 17.09 -28.91
CA LEU A 28 32.01 16.04 -28.51
C LEU A 28 32.01 14.82 -29.47
N GLY A 29 31.13 14.81 -30.49
CA GLY A 29 31.01 13.72 -31.46
C GLY A 29 30.72 12.38 -30.82
N ARG A 30 29.74 12.31 -29.88
CA ARG A 30 29.42 11.09 -29.19
C ARG A 30 27.91 10.92 -28.97
N PRO A 31 27.39 9.66 -28.95
CA PRO A 31 26.01 9.43 -28.61
C PRO A 31 25.76 9.70 -27.12
N VAL A 32 24.61 10.29 -26.84
CA VAL A 32 24.10 10.59 -25.50
C VAL A 32 22.61 10.20 -25.37
N ALA A 33 22.15 9.99 -24.17
CA ALA A 33 20.72 9.82 -23.89
C ALA A 33 20.20 11.14 -23.28
N LEU A 34 19.09 11.65 -23.81
CA LEU A 34 18.38 12.81 -23.27
C LEU A 34 17.07 12.37 -22.69
N LYS A 35 16.91 12.57 -21.39
CA LYS A 35 15.67 12.33 -20.67
C LYS A 35 14.96 13.64 -20.41
N ARG A 36 13.72 13.78 -20.90
CA ARG A 36 12.89 14.94 -20.57
C ARG A 36 12.39 14.80 -19.14
N VAL A 37 12.71 15.76 -18.28
CA VAL A 37 12.25 15.83 -16.89
C VAL A 37 10.99 16.69 -16.87
N GLY A 38 9.82 16.06 -16.75
CA GLY A 38 8.53 16.75 -16.81
C GLY A 38 8.23 17.56 -15.54
N HIS A 39 7.41 18.60 -15.70
CA HIS A 39 6.68 19.22 -14.59
C HIS A 39 5.57 18.24 -14.16
N LEU A 40 5.44 17.99 -12.86
CA LEU A 40 4.24 17.36 -12.34
C LEU A 40 3.07 18.36 -12.49
N PRO A 41 1.99 18.03 -13.22
CA PRO A 41 0.84 18.90 -13.30
C PRO A 41 0.26 19.10 -11.88
N GLY A 42 0.18 20.34 -11.41
CA GLY A 42 -0.43 20.67 -10.13
C GLY A 42 0.51 21.06 -8.99
N SER A 43 1.83 21.00 -9.15
CA SER A 43 2.77 21.58 -8.18
C SER A 43 2.81 23.11 -8.34
N GLY A 44 1.95 23.85 -7.61
CA GLY A 44 1.91 25.31 -7.60
C GLY A 44 3.09 25.99 -6.92
N VAL A 45 4.26 25.35 -6.86
CA VAL A 45 5.48 25.86 -6.21
C VAL A 45 6.62 25.89 -7.22
N GLU A 46 6.54 26.87 -8.11
CA GLU A 46 7.46 27.03 -9.27
C GLU A 46 8.96 27.26 -8.93
N GLY A 47 9.32 27.46 -7.68
CA GLY A 47 10.72 27.80 -7.34
C GLY A 47 11.50 26.72 -6.57
N SER A 48 10.86 25.97 -5.68
CA SER A 48 11.55 25.04 -4.77
C SER A 48 11.87 23.69 -5.40
N ASP A 49 10.98 23.17 -6.26
CA ASP A 49 11.12 21.85 -6.88
C ASP A 49 12.18 21.86 -8.00
N ALA A 50 12.29 22.97 -8.71
CA ALA A 50 13.32 23.16 -9.73
C ALA A 50 14.74 23.16 -9.16
N ALA A 51 14.98 23.96 -8.13
CA ALA A 51 16.28 24.06 -7.44
C ALA A 51 16.65 22.75 -6.71
N ARG A 52 15.64 21.95 -6.35
CA ARG A 52 15.83 20.66 -5.72
C ARG A 52 16.21 19.59 -6.75
N ALA A 53 15.48 19.51 -7.88
CA ALA A 53 15.82 18.62 -9.00
C ALA A 53 17.22 18.90 -9.56
N GLU A 54 17.60 20.18 -9.68
CA GLU A 54 18.93 20.56 -10.10
C GLU A 54 20.03 20.13 -9.13
N ARG A 55 19.83 20.34 -7.81
CA ARG A 55 20.79 19.89 -6.78
C ARG A 55 21.01 18.39 -6.81
N GLU A 56 20.03 17.61 -7.13
CA GLU A 56 20.13 16.15 -7.19
C GLU A 56 20.72 15.65 -8.48
N ALA A 57 20.37 16.27 -9.61
CA ALA A 57 21.10 16.04 -10.84
C ALA A 57 22.61 16.33 -10.64
N GLN A 58 22.94 17.39 -9.89
CA GLN A 58 24.32 17.71 -9.51
C GLN A 58 24.93 16.66 -8.56
N MET A 59 24.17 16.10 -7.62
CA MET A 59 24.64 15.02 -6.75
C MET A 59 24.84 13.72 -7.52
N ALA A 60 23.90 13.35 -8.39
CA ALA A 60 24.02 12.19 -9.27
C ALA A 60 25.22 12.34 -10.23
N ALA A 61 25.49 13.54 -10.74
CA ALA A 61 26.63 13.82 -11.59
C ALA A 61 28.00 13.67 -10.89
N ARG A 62 28.03 13.73 -9.54
CA ARG A 62 29.26 13.49 -8.75
C ARG A 62 29.61 12.01 -8.62
N LEU A 63 28.64 11.12 -8.86
CA LEU A 63 28.86 9.68 -8.74
C LEU A 63 29.43 9.14 -10.05
N SER A 64 30.76 8.99 -10.10
CA SER A 64 31.47 8.35 -11.22
C SER A 64 31.78 6.90 -10.86
N HIS A 65 31.10 5.94 -11.49
CA HIS A 65 31.25 4.52 -11.22
C HIS A 65 30.99 3.70 -12.49
N PRO A 66 31.73 2.61 -12.78
CA PRO A 66 31.55 1.83 -14.01
C PRO A 66 30.15 1.23 -14.16
N HIS A 67 29.45 0.97 -13.05
CA HIS A 67 28.10 0.41 -13.01
C HIS A 67 27.02 1.45 -12.70
N VAL A 68 27.29 2.72 -12.96
CA VAL A 68 26.32 3.83 -12.91
C VAL A 68 26.29 4.52 -14.25
N VAL A 69 25.11 4.83 -14.76
CA VAL A 69 24.94 5.67 -15.95
C VAL A 69 25.40 7.09 -15.61
N ALA A 70 26.44 7.57 -16.29
CA ALA A 70 27.01 8.88 -16.01
C ALA A 70 26.04 10.00 -16.43
N VAL A 71 25.86 10.99 -15.57
CA VAL A 71 25.14 12.22 -15.89
C VAL A 71 26.18 13.24 -16.41
N TYR A 72 25.94 13.77 -17.60
CA TYR A 72 26.89 14.69 -18.27
C TYR A 72 26.48 16.15 -18.14
N ASN A 73 25.17 16.42 -18.21
CA ASN A 73 24.67 17.78 -18.21
C ASN A 73 23.20 17.85 -17.82
N PHE A 74 22.75 19.02 -17.41
CA PHE A 74 21.35 19.34 -17.22
C PHE A 74 21.09 20.65 -17.95
N VAL A 75 20.16 20.64 -18.90
CA VAL A 75 19.87 21.79 -19.76
C VAL A 75 18.40 22.14 -19.73
N GLU A 76 18.11 23.44 -19.87
CA GLU A 76 16.76 23.95 -19.99
C GLU A 76 16.61 24.64 -21.34
N GLU A 77 15.57 24.29 -22.10
CA GLU A 77 15.26 24.89 -23.39
C GLU A 77 13.74 24.95 -23.61
N ALA A 78 13.25 26.09 -24.02
CA ALA A 78 11.82 26.36 -24.27
C ALA A 78 10.90 26.01 -23.09
N GLY A 79 11.41 26.15 -21.85
CA GLY A 79 10.68 25.79 -20.63
C GLY A 79 10.66 24.28 -20.33
N GLU A 80 11.32 23.47 -21.14
CA GLU A 80 11.52 22.04 -20.90
C GLU A 80 12.91 21.77 -20.31
N ARG A 81 12.99 20.79 -19.41
CA ARG A 81 14.24 20.39 -18.77
C ARG A 81 14.68 19.04 -19.28
N TRP A 82 15.98 18.94 -19.58
CA TRP A 82 16.59 17.76 -20.15
C TRP A 82 17.80 17.33 -19.34
N LEU A 83 17.82 16.06 -18.95
CA LEU A 83 18.98 15.42 -18.36
C LEU A 83 19.75 14.74 -19.47
N VAL A 84 21.01 15.16 -19.67
CA VAL A 84 21.94 14.56 -20.62
C VAL A 84 22.80 13.55 -19.91
N MET A 85 22.76 12.30 -20.37
CA MET A 85 23.45 11.19 -19.72
C MET A 85 24.10 10.23 -20.71
N GLU A 86 24.90 9.33 -20.21
CA GLU A 86 25.53 8.25 -20.97
C GLU A 86 24.45 7.44 -21.73
N TYR A 87 24.67 7.26 -23.02
CA TYR A 87 23.89 6.32 -23.80
C TYR A 87 24.45 4.91 -23.62
N VAL A 88 23.66 4.01 -23.05
CA VAL A 88 24.00 2.59 -22.91
C VAL A 88 23.35 1.84 -24.06
N ASP A 89 24.17 1.30 -24.96
CA ASP A 89 23.69 0.47 -26.05
C ASP A 89 23.33 -0.94 -25.53
N GLY A 90 22.08 -1.09 -25.12
CA GLY A 90 21.58 -2.28 -24.47
C GLY A 90 20.08 -2.21 -24.22
N GLU A 91 19.63 -3.01 -23.27
CA GLU A 91 18.23 -3.08 -22.85
C GLU A 91 18.09 -2.99 -21.34
N THR A 92 16.89 -2.67 -20.84
CA THR A 92 16.65 -2.73 -19.40
C THR A 92 16.67 -4.18 -18.90
N LEU A 93 17.09 -4.41 -17.66
CA LEU A 93 17.07 -5.73 -17.03
C LEU A 93 15.65 -6.32 -16.99
N ALA A 94 14.63 -5.47 -16.92
CA ALA A 94 13.23 -5.88 -17.05
C ALA A 94 12.92 -6.46 -18.44
N SER A 95 13.39 -5.81 -19.50
CA SER A 95 13.25 -6.31 -20.88
C SER A 95 14.07 -7.56 -21.12
N TYR A 96 15.26 -7.61 -20.53
CA TYR A 96 16.16 -8.77 -20.60
C TYR A 96 15.49 -10.03 -20.02
N VAL A 97 14.90 -9.94 -18.81
CA VAL A 97 14.16 -11.06 -18.17
C VAL A 97 12.90 -11.40 -18.95
N ARG A 98 12.13 -10.41 -19.38
CA ARG A 98 10.92 -10.65 -20.19
C ARG A 98 11.21 -11.42 -21.47
N ARG A 99 12.34 -11.15 -22.10
CA ARG A 99 12.76 -11.80 -23.36
C ARG A 99 13.38 -13.18 -23.12
N ARG A 100 14.17 -13.36 -22.06
CA ARG A 100 14.91 -14.60 -21.78
C ARG A 100 14.19 -15.55 -20.83
N GLY A 101 13.18 -15.08 -20.10
CA GLY A 101 12.58 -15.76 -18.97
C GLY A 101 13.36 -15.53 -17.68
N ARG A 102 13.00 -16.26 -16.63
CA ARG A 102 13.70 -16.22 -15.35
C ARG A 102 15.16 -16.65 -15.50
N LEU A 103 16.04 -16.01 -14.72
CA LEU A 103 17.47 -16.32 -14.71
C LEU A 103 17.76 -17.40 -13.66
N THR A 104 18.81 -18.17 -13.88
CA THR A 104 19.38 -19.00 -12.82
C THR A 104 20.13 -18.13 -11.81
N PRO A 105 20.37 -18.63 -10.57
CA PRO A 105 21.16 -17.89 -9.59
C PRO A 105 22.54 -17.49 -10.10
N GLU A 106 23.21 -18.36 -10.86
CA GLU A 106 24.53 -18.13 -11.45
C GLU A 106 24.53 -17.06 -12.54
N GLN A 107 23.41 -16.93 -13.28
CA GLN A 107 23.22 -15.88 -14.27
C GLN A 107 22.88 -14.53 -13.65
N ALA A 108 22.13 -14.55 -12.54
CA ALA A 108 21.70 -13.34 -11.85
C ALA A 108 22.83 -12.73 -10.98
N ALA A 109 23.64 -13.57 -10.33
CA ALA A 109 24.68 -13.14 -9.37
C ALA A 109 25.64 -12.08 -9.94
N PRO A 110 26.22 -12.20 -11.15
CA PRO A 110 27.15 -11.19 -11.68
C PRO A 110 26.45 -9.85 -11.95
N LEU A 111 25.20 -9.83 -12.40
CA LEU A 111 24.42 -8.59 -12.62
C LEU A 111 24.09 -7.91 -11.30
N LEU A 112 23.65 -8.69 -10.30
CA LEU A 112 23.36 -8.20 -8.96
C LEU A 112 24.60 -7.67 -8.25
N ARG A 113 25.76 -8.32 -8.44
CA ARG A 113 27.03 -7.85 -7.89
C ARG A 113 27.40 -6.46 -8.41
N GLN A 114 27.24 -6.23 -9.71
CA GLN A 114 27.52 -4.94 -10.34
C GLN A 114 26.58 -3.85 -9.82
N CYS A 115 25.30 -4.18 -9.63
CA CYS A 115 24.32 -3.26 -9.01
C CYS A 115 24.69 -2.97 -7.54
N ALA A 116 25.08 -4.00 -6.77
CA ALA A 116 25.48 -3.85 -5.38
C ALA A 116 26.74 -2.99 -5.23
N ASP A 117 27.71 -3.15 -6.13
CA ASP A 117 28.94 -2.35 -6.15
C ASP A 117 28.62 -0.87 -6.41
N ALA A 118 27.77 -0.59 -7.38
CA ALA A 118 27.28 0.78 -7.66
C ALA A 118 26.54 1.40 -6.48
N LEU A 119 25.64 0.64 -5.86
CA LEU A 119 24.87 1.11 -4.71
C LEU A 119 25.74 1.29 -3.46
N ALA A 120 26.72 0.42 -3.22
CA ALA A 120 27.67 0.58 -2.13
C ALA A 120 28.50 1.87 -2.27
N ALA A 121 28.95 2.17 -3.49
CA ALA A 121 29.66 3.41 -3.81
C ALA A 121 28.77 4.65 -3.60
N ALA A 122 27.51 4.58 -4.02
CA ALA A 122 26.52 5.64 -3.82
C ALA A 122 26.26 5.89 -2.32
N HIS A 123 26.01 4.83 -1.55
CA HIS A 123 25.76 4.91 -0.10
C HIS A 123 26.96 5.48 0.66
N ALA A 124 28.19 5.13 0.25
CA ALA A 124 29.42 5.69 0.83
C ALA A 124 29.55 7.21 0.55
N ALA A 125 28.96 7.68 -0.57
CA ALA A 125 28.87 9.09 -0.91
C ALA A 125 27.63 9.81 -0.32
N GLY A 126 26.82 9.13 0.52
CA GLY A 126 25.60 9.66 1.10
C GLY A 126 24.41 9.75 0.12
N ILE A 127 24.51 9.07 -1.03
CA ILE A 127 23.48 9.08 -2.07
C ILE A 127 22.62 7.80 -1.96
N ILE A 128 21.33 7.97 -1.86
CA ILE A 128 20.33 6.89 -1.83
C ILE A 128 19.62 6.85 -3.18
N HIS A 129 19.47 5.65 -3.78
CA HIS A 129 18.87 5.52 -5.11
C HIS A 129 17.35 5.67 -5.10
N ARG A 130 16.65 5.12 -4.09
CA ARG A 130 15.20 5.23 -3.84
C ARG A 130 14.27 4.55 -4.85
N ASP A 131 14.78 4.01 -5.95
CA ASP A 131 13.97 3.39 -7.01
C ASP A 131 14.70 2.23 -7.70
N VAL A 132 15.38 1.37 -6.92
CA VAL A 132 16.07 0.18 -7.44
C VAL A 132 15.03 -0.83 -7.93
N LYS A 133 15.06 -1.15 -9.22
CA LYS A 133 14.18 -2.12 -9.87
C LYS A 133 14.72 -2.53 -11.23
N PRO A 134 14.27 -3.64 -11.84
CA PRO A 134 14.81 -4.11 -13.11
C PRO A 134 14.70 -3.12 -14.27
N SER A 135 13.69 -2.23 -14.26
CA SER A 135 13.55 -1.20 -15.31
C SER A 135 14.56 -0.06 -15.22
N ASN A 136 15.21 0.10 -14.05
CA ASN A 136 16.23 1.12 -13.79
C ASN A 136 17.66 0.54 -13.78
N VAL A 137 17.82 -0.66 -14.34
CA VAL A 137 19.14 -1.28 -14.59
C VAL A 137 19.25 -1.52 -16.08
N MET A 138 20.25 -0.91 -16.72
CA MET A 138 20.59 -1.19 -18.11
C MET A 138 21.59 -2.34 -18.18
N VAL A 139 21.43 -3.23 -19.16
CA VAL A 139 22.39 -4.28 -19.46
C VAL A 139 22.87 -4.05 -20.88
N ASP A 140 24.16 -3.80 -21.02
CA ASP A 140 24.78 -3.56 -22.34
C ASP A 140 24.97 -4.87 -23.12
N ARG A 141 25.44 -4.76 -24.37
CA ARG A 141 25.72 -5.90 -25.25
C ARG A 141 26.80 -6.85 -24.72
N HIS A 142 27.61 -6.41 -23.76
CA HIS A 142 28.68 -7.18 -23.13
C HIS A 142 28.24 -7.83 -21.82
N GLY A 143 26.97 -7.65 -21.40
CA GLY A 143 26.44 -8.17 -20.14
C GLY A 143 26.83 -7.34 -18.92
N GLN A 144 27.28 -6.07 -19.13
CA GLN A 144 27.56 -5.16 -18.03
C GLN A 144 26.27 -4.47 -17.58
N ALA A 145 26.01 -4.50 -16.29
CA ALA A 145 24.88 -3.80 -15.70
C ALA A 145 25.28 -2.38 -15.27
N LYS A 146 24.40 -1.41 -15.54
CA LYS A 146 24.53 -0.03 -15.08
C LYS A 146 23.20 0.45 -14.48
N LEU A 147 23.24 1.00 -13.26
CA LEU A 147 22.12 1.65 -12.62
C LEU A 147 21.87 3.02 -13.26
N THR A 148 20.59 3.32 -13.51
CA THR A 148 20.12 4.63 -14.02
C THR A 148 19.07 5.20 -13.08
N ASP A 149 18.73 6.47 -13.25
CA ASP A 149 17.61 7.13 -12.54
C ASP A 149 17.77 7.22 -11.01
N PHE A 150 19.00 7.51 -10.54
CA PHE A 150 19.23 7.84 -9.15
C PHE A 150 18.34 9.00 -8.70
N GLY A 151 17.29 8.69 -7.97
CA GLY A 151 16.44 9.60 -7.18
C GLY A 151 15.88 10.88 -7.82
N ILE A 152 16.28 11.21 -9.03
CA ILE A 152 16.05 12.49 -9.72
C ILE A 152 14.56 12.86 -9.84
N ALA A 153 13.68 11.87 -9.75
CA ALA A 153 12.23 12.06 -9.97
C ALA A 153 11.37 11.98 -8.72
N LYS A 154 11.92 11.54 -7.57
CA LYS A 154 11.15 11.36 -6.32
C LYS A 154 11.29 12.50 -5.32
N LEU A 155 11.92 13.58 -5.68
CA LEU A 155 12.22 14.69 -4.78
C LEU A 155 11.27 15.89 -4.86
N GLY A 156 10.34 15.87 -5.80
CA GLY A 156 9.15 16.72 -5.72
C GLY A 156 8.04 16.10 -4.84
N ALA A 157 8.16 14.83 -4.49
CA ALA A 157 7.28 14.19 -3.54
C ALA A 157 7.84 14.36 -2.13
N ASP A 158 7.32 15.31 -1.36
CA ASP A 158 7.30 15.37 0.09
C ASP A 158 7.04 13.94 0.64
N PRO A 159 7.50 13.56 1.88
CA PRO A 159 7.22 12.25 2.46
C PRO A 159 5.75 11.83 2.46
N SER A 160 4.83 12.72 2.13
CA SER A 160 3.46 12.40 1.73
C SER A 160 3.40 11.75 0.34
N ILE A 161 4.02 10.59 0.15
CA ILE A 161 3.85 9.69 -1.03
C ILE A 161 2.36 9.44 -1.38
N THR A 162 1.50 9.88 -0.50
CA THR A 162 0.05 9.69 -0.48
C THR A 162 -0.75 10.94 -0.79
N GLN A 163 -0.17 12.13 -0.84
CA GLN A 163 -0.94 13.35 -1.09
C GLN A 163 -1.27 13.63 -2.56
N THR A 164 -0.57 13.03 -3.51
CA THR A 164 -0.80 13.33 -4.94
C THR A 164 -1.31 12.14 -5.77
N GLY A 165 -1.56 10.94 -5.16
CA GLY A 165 -2.04 9.76 -5.90
C GLY A 165 -1.13 9.26 -7.02
N LEU A 166 -0.06 9.96 -7.30
CA LEU A 166 0.92 9.62 -8.31
C LEU A 166 2.06 8.82 -7.67
N LEU A 167 1.81 7.55 -7.34
CA LEU A 167 2.86 6.54 -7.18
C LEU A 167 3.57 6.39 -8.54
N SER A 168 4.46 7.37 -8.83
CA SER A 168 5.32 7.29 -10.00
C SER A 168 6.33 6.17 -9.78
N GLY A 169 6.03 4.99 -10.29
CA GLY A 169 6.89 3.82 -10.19
C GLY A 169 6.11 2.54 -9.92
N SER A 170 6.79 1.41 -9.91
CA SER A 170 6.20 0.12 -9.58
C SER A 170 6.38 -0.13 -8.08
N PRO A 171 5.32 -0.06 -7.25
CA PRO A 171 5.43 -0.23 -5.81
C PRO A 171 5.88 -1.62 -5.36
N ALA A 172 5.86 -2.60 -6.24
CA ALA A 172 6.24 -3.99 -5.98
C ALA A 172 7.69 -4.20 -5.46
N TYR A 173 8.54 -3.18 -5.55
CA TYR A 173 9.94 -3.23 -5.09
C TYR A 173 10.19 -2.33 -3.87
N LEU A 174 9.16 -1.64 -3.37
CA LEU A 174 9.29 -0.77 -2.20
C LEU A 174 9.60 -1.57 -0.95
N ALA A 175 10.46 -1.01 -0.11
CA ALA A 175 10.71 -1.54 1.22
C ALA A 175 9.48 -1.30 2.14
N PRO A 176 9.21 -2.19 3.12
CA PRO A 176 8.07 -2.07 4.02
C PRO A 176 7.99 -0.72 4.75
N GLU A 177 9.11 -0.20 5.23
CA GLU A 177 9.19 1.08 5.89
C GLU A 177 8.81 2.24 4.94
N VAL A 178 9.22 2.18 3.66
CA VAL A 178 8.88 3.19 2.65
C VAL A 178 7.41 3.06 2.24
N ALA A 179 6.90 1.84 2.12
CA ALA A 179 5.48 1.59 1.87
C ALA A 179 4.59 2.07 3.03
N ALA A 180 5.11 2.05 4.27
CA ALA A 180 4.46 2.60 5.46
C ALA A 180 4.55 4.14 5.55
N GLY A 181 5.21 4.82 4.60
CA GLY A 181 5.33 6.29 4.56
C GLY A 181 6.60 6.86 5.21
N ASN A 182 7.53 6.01 5.65
CA ASN A 182 8.82 6.47 6.17
C ASN A 182 9.76 6.87 5.02
N GLY A 183 10.73 7.71 5.33
CA GLY A 183 11.75 8.13 4.36
C GLY A 183 12.63 6.96 3.89
N ALA A 184 12.98 6.94 2.60
CA ALA A 184 13.90 5.95 2.07
C ALA A 184 15.30 6.13 2.63
N THR A 185 15.97 5.02 2.94
CA THR A 185 17.32 4.94 3.47
C THR A 185 18.20 4.01 2.62
N ALA A 186 19.48 3.88 2.94
CA ALA A 186 20.35 2.88 2.32
C ALA A 186 19.80 1.45 2.49
N ALA A 187 19.17 1.15 3.64
CA ALA A 187 18.54 -0.15 3.88
C ALA A 187 17.32 -0.39 2.98
N SER A 188 16.61 0.66 2.56
CA SER A 188 15.51 0.54 1.60
C SER A 188 16.00 0.15 0.20
N ASP A 189 17.16 0.65 -0.24
CA ASP A 189 17.79 0.22 -1.50
C ASP A 189 18.24 -1.24 -1.42
N VAL A 190 18.70 -1.71 -0.24
CA VAL A 190 19.05 -3.12 -0.01
C VAL A 190 17.83 -4.02 -0.22
N TRP A 191 16.70 -3.68 0.37
CA TRP A 191 15.45 -4.40 0.12
C TRP A 191 15.09 -4.41 -1.36
N SER A 192 15.14 -3.25 -2.02
CA SER A 192 14.76 -3.11 -3.42
C SER A 192 15.67 -3.92 -4.36
N LEU A 193 16.97 -4.06 -4.01
CA LEU A 193 17.88 -4.97 -4.72
C LEU A 193 17.50 -6.45 -4.47
N GLY A 194 17.10 -6.82 -3.24
CA GLY A 194 16.57 -8.14 -2.93
C GLY A 194 15.29 -8.44 -3.72
N ALA A 195 14.36 -7.49 -3.77
CA ALA A 195 13.14 -7.59 -4.57
C ALA A 195 13.43 -7.71 -6.08
N THR A 196 14.47 -7.02 -6.56
CA THR A 196 14.99 -7.16 -7.93
C THR A 196 15.53 -8.56 -8.15
N ALA A 197 16.36 -9.09 -7.26
CA ALA A 197 16.88 -10.45 -7.31
C ALA A 197 15.76 -11.49 -7.33
N PHE A 198 14.75 -11.33 -6.46
CA PHE A 198 13.56 -12.17 -6.46
C PHE A 198 12.89 -12.19 -7.85
N HIS A 199 12.71 -11.01 -8.47
CA HIS A 199 12.13 -10.93 -9.82
C HIS A 199 12.99 -11.64 -10.87
N LEU A 200 14.30 -11.49 -10.83
CA LEU A 200 15.19 -12.16 -11.80
C LEU A 200 15.04 -13.68 -11.74
N LEU A 201 14.91 -14.25 -10.54
CA LEU A 201 14.83 -15.69 -10.29
C LEU A 201 13.45 -16.27 -10.51
N SER A 202 12.39 -15.52 -10.16
CA SER A 202 11.00 -15.99 -10.24
C SER A 202 10.30 -15.62 -11.56
N GLY A 203 10.80 -14.60 -12.29
CA GLY A 203 10.16 -13.99 -13.46
C GLY A 203 9.04 -13.01 -13.12
N ARG A 204 8.79 -12.74 -11.83
CA ARG A 204 7.74 -11.83 -11.34
C ARG A 204 8.21 -11.06 -10.10
N PRO A 205 7.67 -9.88 -9.82
CA PRO A 205 8.01 -9.16 -8.59
C PRO A 205 7.56 -9.94 -7.34
N PRO A 206 8.15 -9.64 -6.15
CA PRO A 206 7.81 -10.34 -4.91
C PRO A 206 6.36 -10.14 -4.49
N TYR A 207 5.79 -8.97 -4.76
CA TYR A 207 4.39 -8.66 -4.48
C TYR A 207 3.67 -8.32 -5.78
N ASP A 208 2.53 -8.95 -5.98
CA ASP A 208 1.62 -8.56 -7.05
C ASP A 208 0.78 -7.38 -6.57
N ILE A 209 1.02 -6.23 -7.13
CA ILE A 209 0.29 -5.02 -6.75
C ILE A 209 -1.08 -4.99 -7.43
N GLY A 210 -1.20 -5.57 -8.64
CA GLY A 210 -2.43 -5.57 -9.43
C GLY A 210 -2.97 -4.14 -9.62
N GLU A 211 -4.28 -4.02 -9.72
CA GLU A 211 -4.97 -2.74 -9.83
C GLU A 211 -5.17 -2.07 -8.45
N ASN A 212 -5.12 -2.84 -7.37
CA ASN A 212 -5.27 -2.34 -6.00
C ASN A 212 -3.91 -1.98 -5.38
N VAL A 213 -3.43 -0.78 -5.69
CA VAL A 213 -2.15 -0.28 -5.19
C VAL A 213 -2.08 -0.24 -3.66
N LEU A 214 -3.15 0.20 -2.98
CA LEU A 214 -3.20 0.25 -1.52
C LEU A 214 -3.19 -1.14 -0.89
N GLY A 215 -3.93 -2.09 -1.47
CA GLY A 215 -3.88 -3.49 -1.05
C GLY A 215 -2.50 -4.09 -1.26
N GLY A 216 -1.81 -3.71 -2.33
CA GLY A 216 -0.42 -4.09 -2.57
C GLY A 216 0.54 -3.51 -1.53
N LEU A 217 0.43 -2.22 -1.21
CA LEU A 217 1.22 -1.57 -0.16
C LEU A 217 0.94 -2.18 1.21
N TYR A 218 -0.33 -2.45 1.53
CA TYR A 218 -0.71 -3.14 2.77
C TYR A 218 -0.02 -4.50 2.89
N ARG A 219 0.03 -5.29 1.80
CA ARG A 219 0.74 -6.60 1.78
C ARG A 219 2.23 -6.43 2.03
N ILE A 220 2.88 -5.46 1.38
CA ILE A 220 4.31 -5.19 1.60
C ILE A 220 4.59 -4.90 3.09
N VAL A 221 3.74 -4.10 3.75
CA VAL A 221 3.94 -3.73 5.15
C VAL A 221 3.63 -4.88 6.11
N ASN A 222 2.55 -5.64 5.86
CA ASN A 222 1.99 -6.54 6.87
C ASN A 222 2.31 -8.02 6.63
N GLU A 223 2.46 -8.47 5.36
CA GLU A 223 2.77 -9.86 5.06
C GLU A 223 4.27 -10.16 5.16
N GLU A 224 4.62 -11.39 5.48
CA GLU A 224 6.02 -11.84 5.41
C GLU A 224 6.51 -11.83 3.97
N PRO A 225 7.79 -11.47 3.73
CA PRO A 225 8.37 -11.50 2.40
C PRO A 225 8.29 -12.89 1.78
N PRO A 226 7.89 -13.00 0.51
CA PRO A 226 7.81 -14.29 -0.15
C PRO A 226 9.20 -14.93 -0.26
N ARG A 227 9.27 -16.24 -0.03
CA ARG A 227 10.50 -17.04 -0.12
C ARG A 227 10.58 -17.74 -1.47
N LEU A 228 11.79 -17.94 -1.98
CA LEU A 228 12.06 -18.72 -3.18
C LEU A 228 12.80 -20.00 -2.80
N PRO A 229 12.16 -21.17 -2.88
CA PRO A 229 12.81 -22.44 -2.57
C PRO A 229 14.05 -22.71 -3.43
N ASP A 230 14.01 -22.29 -4.71
CA ASP A 230 15.05 -22.55 -5.70
C ASP A 230 16.03 -21.37 -5.89
N ALA A 231 16.24 -20.56 -4.85
CA ALA A 231 17.15 -19.43 -4.92
C ALA A 231 18.64 -19.82 -4.99
N GLY A 232 18.97 -21.10 -4.73
CA GLY A 232 20.33 -21.60 -4.86
C GLY A 232 21.35 -20.81 -4.06
N ILE A 233 22.48 -20.47 -4.69
CA ILE A 233 23.55 -19.67 -4.07
C ILE A 233 23.11 -18.25 -3.63
N LEU A 234 21.97 -17.76 -4.11
CA LEU A 234 21.43 -16.44 -3.73
C LEU A 234 20.46 -16.48 -2.54
N ALA A 235 20.13 -17.67 -2.00
CA ALA A 235 19.20 -17.77 -0.88
C ALA A 235 19.62 -16.94 0.34
N PRO A 236 20.89 -16.95 0.81
CA PRO A 236 21.30 -16.14 1.96
C PRO A 236 21.15 -14.63 1.70
N MET A 237 21.46 -14.17 0.48
CA MET A 237 21.29 -12.78 0.09
C MET A 237 19.82 -12.37 0.13
N LEU A 238 18.91 -13.19 -0.43
CA LEU A 238 17.49 -12.89 -0.39
C LEU A 238 16.94 -12.81 1.04
N GLU A 239 17.35 -13.71 1.91
CA GLU A 239 16.98 -13.68 3.33
C GLU A 239 17.47 -12.44 4.03
N ALA A 240 18.75 -12.08 3.84
CA ALA A 240 19.37 -10.95 4.51
C ALA A 240 18.92 -9.58 3.95
N THR A 241 18.47 -9.51 2.69
CA THR A 241 18.04 -8.26 2.06
C THR A 241 16.53 -8.04 2.20
N MET A 242 15.73 -9.12 2.15
CA MET A 242 14.27 -9.05 2.25
C MET A 242 13.79 -9.38 3.68
N THR A 243 14.43 -8.81 4.68
CA THR A 243 14.01 -8.81 6.09
C THR A 243 13.22 -7.55 6.38
N LYS A 244 12.07 -7.65 7.09
CA LYS A 244 11.19 -6.51 7.36
C LYS A 244 11.87 -5.40 8.14
N ASP A 245 12.59 -5.76 9.20
CA ASP A 245 13.34 -4.83 10.01
C ASP A 245 14.56 -4.32 9.24
N PRO A 246 14.63 -3.02 8.89
CA PRO A 246 15.75 -2.45 8.13
C PRO A 246 17.09 -2.54 8.85
N GLU A 247 17.11 -2.62 10.20
CA GLU A 247 18.34 -2.73 10.99
C GLU A 247 18.95 -4.14 10.93
N GLN A 248 18.15 -5.15 10.60
CA GLN A 248 18.62 -6.54 10.45
C GLN A 248 19.07 -6.85 9.02
N ARG A 249 18.88 -5.96 8.07
CA ARG A 249 19.34 -6.15 6.70
C ARG A 249 20.86 -6.02 6.61
N TRP A 250 21.44 -6.77 5.69
CA TRP A 250 22.83 -6.52 5.32
C TRP A 250 23.01 -5.10 4.81
N SER A 251 24.21 -4.53 4.99
CA SER A 251 24.61 -3.35 4.25
C SER A 251 24.86 -3.69 2.77
N MET A 252 24.79 -2.70 1.90
CA MET A 252 25.05 -2.95 0.46
C MET A 252 26.50 -3.44 0.20
N ALA A 253 27.45 -3.04 1.03
CA ALA A 253 28.81 -3.56 0.99
C ALA A 253 28.87 -5.06 1.31
N GLN A 254 28.13 -5.53 2.31
CA GLN A 254 28.04 -6.97 2.64
C GLN A 254 27.37 -7.75 1.49
N VAL A 255 26.34 -7.20 0.86
CA VAL A 255 25.71 -7.81 -0.33
C VAL A 255 26.71 -7.94 -1.48
N ARG A 256 27.45 -6.86 -1.78
CA ARG A 256 28.49 -6.87 -2.81
C ARG A 256 29.57 -7.92 -2.53
N ASP A 257 30.07 -7.98 -1.30
CA ASP A 257 31.15 -8.86 -0.89
C ASP A 257 30.69 -10.34 -0.93
N PHE A 258 29.47 -10.62 -0.49
CA PHE A 258 28.87 -11.95 -0.65
C PHE A 258 28.76 -12.36 -2.13
N LEU A 259 28.30 -11.46 -3.00
CA LEU A 259 28.15 -11.74 -4.44
C LEU A 259 29.50 -11.83 -5.20
N ALA A 260 30.61 -11.42 -4.58
CA ALA A 260 31.95 -11.62 -5.16
C ALA A 260 32.39 -13.10 -5.11
N ASP A 261 31.98 -13.83 -4.07
CA ASP A 261 32.24 -15.26 -3.90
C ASP A 261 31.05 -15.94 -3.18
N PRO A 262 29.91 -16.12 -3.89
CA PRO A 262 28.72 -16.69 -3.30
C PRO A 262 28.93 -18.17 -2.99
N GLN A 263 29.13 -18.51 -1.72
CA GLN A 263 29.26 -19.90 -1.27
C GLN A 263 27.88 -20.54 -1.20
N PRO A 264 27.73 -21.77 -1.72
CA PRO A 264 26.51 -22.53 -1.48
C PRO A 264 26.40 -22.78 0.03
N VAL A 265 25.30 -22.37 0.63
CA VAL A 265 25.01 -22.78 2.00
C VAL A 265 24.89 -24.30 1.99
N PRO A 266 25.61 -25.03 2.85
CA PRO A 266 25.33 -26.44 3.02
C PRO A 266 23.86 -26.58 3.39
N VAL A 267 23.06 -27.14 2.50
CA VAL A 267 21.73 -27.58 2.86
C VAL A 267 21.97 -28.61 3.98
N ALA A 268 21.69 -28.21 5.22
CA ALA A 268 21.59 -29.18 6.29
C ALA A 268 20.49 -30.13 5.81
N LEU A 269 20.91 -31.28 5.31
CA LEU A 269 20.00 -32.39 5.00
C LEU A 269 19.15 -32.52 6.25
N ALA A 270 17.86 -32.26 6.12
CA ALA A 270 16.92 -32.58 7.18
C ALA A 270 17.28 -34.00 7.62
N PRO A 271 17.47 -34.27 8.91
CA PRO A 271 17.82 -35.61 9.35
C PRO A 271 16.76 -36.52 8.74
N THR A 272 17.25 -37.47 7.93
CA THR A 272 16.44 -38.58 7.43
C THR A 272 15.74 -39.14 8.68
N PRO A 273 14.39 -39.29 8.68
CA PRO A 273 13.76 -39.93 9.82
C PRO A 273 14.37 -41.32 9.94
N GLU A 274 15.30 -41.49 10.85
CA GLU A 274 15.73 -42.81 11.30
C GLU A 274 14.47 -43.50 11.84
N ASP A 275 14.18 -44.65 11.28
CA ASP A 275 13.09 -45.54 11.67
C ASP A 275 13.35 -46.02 13.11
N ASP A 276 13.07 -45.15 14.09
CA ASP A 276 13.22 -45.45 15.51
C ASP A 276 11.98 -46.18 16.01
N ARG A 277 11.84 -47.40 15.52
CA ARG A 277 10.97 -48.39 16.15
C ARG A 277 11.70 -48.99 17.35
N GLN A 278 11.92 -48.21 18.39
CA GLN A 278 12.09 -48.80 19.73
C GLN A 278 12.16 -47.70 20.80
N HIS A 279 11.28 -47.85 21.80
CA HIS A 279 11.21 -47.18 23.10
C HIS A 279 10.33 -45.92 23.18
N GLU A 280 9.02 -46.11 23.29
CA GLU A 280 8.14 -45.19 24.00
C GLU A 280 8.49 -45.10 25.51
N PRO A 281 8.96 -43.98 26.02
CA PRO A 281 8.83 -43.74 27.47
C PRO A 281 7.37 -43.33 27.74
N ARG A 282 6.65 -44.20 28.41
CA ARG A 282 5.30 -43.88 28.91
C ARG A 282 5.29 -42.54 29.64
N SER A 283 4.82 -41.53 28.93
CA SER A 283 4.70 -40.15 29.42
C SER A 283 3.71 -40.11 30.59
N ARG A 284 4.20 -39.79 31.80
CA ARG A 284 3.40 -39.48 33.00
C ARG A 284 2.39 -38.36 32.80
N ARG A 285 2.46 -37.62 31.67
CA ARG A 285 1.50 -36.59 31.29
C ARG A 285 0.13 -37.16 30.88
N GLY A 286 0.06 -38.35 30.28
CA GLY A 286 -1.20 -39.00 29.96
C GLY A 286 -2.03 -39.37 31.21
N LEU A 287 -1.35 -39.78 32.30
CA LEU A 287 -2.01 -40.09 33.57
C LEU A 287 -2.58 -38.84 34.27
N LEU A 288 -1.85 -37.71 34.17
CA LEU A 288 -2.33 -36.42 34.74
C LEU A 288 -3.53 -35.88 33.99
N MET A 289 -3.55 -35.97 32.63
CA MET A 289 -4.69 -35.55 31.83
C MET A 289 -5.93 -36.42 32.07
N ALA A 290 -5.74 -37.74 32.27
CA ALA A 290 -6.85 -38.63 32.62
C ALA A 290 -7.46 -38.35 34.01
N LEU A 291 -6.63 -37.97 34.99
CA LEU A 291 -7.07 -37.57 36.33
C LEU A 291 -7.81 -36.23 36.32
N VAL A 292 -7.37 -35.24 35.50
CA VAL A 292 -8.05 -33.96 35.35
C VAL A 292 -9.41 -34.16 34.67
N ALA A 293 -9.49 -34.99 33.63
CA ALA A 293 -10.78 -35.32 32.98
C ALA A 293 -11.77 -36.01 33.93
N ALA A 294 -11.28 -36.95 34.74
CA ALA A 294 -12.11 -37.60 35.74
C ALA A 294 -12.63 -36.63 36.83
N ALA A 295 -11.80 -35.67 37.26
CA ALA A 295 -12.21 -34.66 38.24
C ALA A 295 -13.27 -33.71 37.65
N ILE A 296 -13.17 -33.32 36.38
CA ILE A 296 -14.18 -32.47 35.70
C ILE A 296 -15.52 -33.20 35.59
N VAL A 297 -15.53 -34.49 35.25
CA VAL A 297 -16.76 -35.30 35.19
C VAL A 297 -17.39 -35.46 36.56
N ALA A 298 -16.61 -35.62 37.63
CA ALA A 298 -17.09 -35.72 38.99
C ALA A 298 -17.72 -34.41 39.48
N VAL A 299 -17.13 -33.24 39.12
CA VAL A 299 -17.69 -31.92 39.46
C VAL A 299 -19.00 -31.66 38.70
N LEU A 300 -19.03 -31.99 37.39
CA LEU A 300 -20.26 -31.86 36.60
C LEU A 300 -21.39 -32.79 37.12
N GLY A 301 -21.07 -34.00 37.50
CA GLY A 301 -22.02 -34.93 38.15
C GLY A 301 -22.57 -34.39 39.48
N MET A 302 -21.71 -33.77 40.29
CA MET A 302 -22.09 -33.14 41.56
C MET A 302 -23.03 -31.93 41.34
N VAL A 303 -22.77 -31.11 40.32
CA VAL A 303 -23.62 -29.96 40.00
C VAL A 303 -25.00 -30.41 39.51
N VAL A 304 -25.07 -31.48 38.69
CA VAL A 304 -26.35 -32.05 38.26
C VAL A 304 -27.15 -32.63 39.43
N LEU A 305 -26.48 -33.25 40.40
CA LEU A 305 -27.14 -33.82 41.58
C LEU A 305 -27.66 -32.75 42.54
N LEU A 306 -27.00 -31.58 42.61
CA LEU A 306 -27.42 -30.44 43.43
C LEU A 306 -28.48 -29.56 42.78
N ALA A 307 -28.67 -29.70 41.44
CA ALA A 307 -29.64 -28.94 40.66
C ALA A 307 -30.97 -29.69 40.39
N TRP A 308 -31.21 -30.87 41.01
CA TRP A 308 -32.46 -31.60 40.83
C TRP A 308 -33.58 -30.92 41.60
N PRO A 309 -34.65 -30.44 40.93
CA PRO A 309 -35.78 -29.82 41.63
C PRO A 309 -36.60 -30.87 42.31
N SER A 310 -36.86 -30.69 43.61
CA SER A 310 -37.85 -31.45 44.36
C SER A 310 -39.24 -30.89 44.08
N ASP A 311 -40.08 -31.70 43.51
CA ASP A 311 -41.49 -31.42 43.30
C ASP A 311 -42.23 -31.32 44.67
N GLU A 312 -42.87 -30.19 44.91
CA GLU A 312 -44.05 -30.11 45.78
C GLU A 312 -45.02 -29.06 45.22
N GLU A 313 -46.18 -29.53 44.78
CA GLU A 313 -47.36 -28.79 44.36
C GLU A 313 -48.33 -28.69 45.58
N PRO A 314 -49.49 -28.05 45.41
CA PRO A 314 -49.86 -26.62 45.33
C PRO A 314 -50.89 -26.20 46.45
N ALA A 315 -51.17 -24.90 46.55
CA ALA A 315 -52.52 -24.49 47.04
C ALA A 315 -52.82 -22.99 46.77
N SER A 316 -53.82 -22.80 45.90
CA SER A 316 -55.02 -21.94 46.07
C SER A 316 -54.86 -20.42 46.20
N ALA A 317 -55.39 -19.75 45.17
CA ALA A 317 -55.92 -18.40 45.16
C ALA A 317 -56.99 -18.16 46.30
N PRO A 318 -57.57 -16.96 46.54
CA PRO A 318 -58.08 -16.03 45.53
C PRO A 318 -58.06 -14.48 45.85
N THR A 319 -58.36 -13.72 44.80
CA THR A 319 -59.33 -12.61 44.67
C THR A 319 -59.12 -11.25 45.35
N ASP A 320 -59.38 -10.25 44.45
CA ASP A 320 -60.10 -8.99 44.59
C ASP A 320 -59.35 -7.68 44.86
N GLY A 321 -59.66 -6.77 44.02
CA GLY A 321 -60.25 -5.47 44.23
C GLY A 321 -59.54 -4.36 43.48
N ALA A 322 -59.97 -4.01 42.31
CA ALA A 322 -60.82 -2.93 41.87
C ALA A 322 -60.46 -1.50 42.33
N SER A 323 -60.55 -0.64 41.34
CA SER A 323 -61.12 0.71 41.36
C SER A 323 -60.11 1.85 41.24
N SER A 324 -60.07 2.50 40.06
CA SER A 324 -60.86 3.66 39.60
C SER A 324 -60.33 5.04 39.95
N ALA A 325 -60.33 5.81 38.86
CA ALA A 325 -60.73 7.20 38.73
C ALA A 325 -59.65 8.24 39.01
N GLU A 326 -59.42 9.17 38.20
CA GLU A 326 -60.15 10.12 37.38
C GLU A 326 -59.49 11.52 37.48
N SER A 327 -59.34 12.13 36.32
CA SER A 327 -59.58 13.53 36.00
C SER A 327 -58.70 14.66 36.57
N GLN A 328 -58.08 15.45 35.78
CA GLN A 328 -58.65 16.70 35.20
C GLN A 328 -57.62 17.53 34.45
N GLU A 329 -57.99 17.86 33.22
CA GLU A 329 -57.60 19.10 32.49
C GLU A 329 -58.26 20.30 33.17
N PRO A 330 -57.80 21.57 32.90
CA PRO A 330 -58.26 22.26 31.70
C PRO A 330 -57.31 23.27 31.06
N SER A 331 -57.40 23.34 29.76
CA SER A 331 -57.63 24.46 28.82
C SER A 331 -57.16 25.86 29.12
N GLN A 332 -56.48 26.50 28.18
CA GLN A 332 -56.94 27.70 27.47
C GLN A 332 -56.09 27.99 26.18
N GLU A 333 -56.78 28.00 25.07
CA GLU A 333 -56.55 28.71 23.82
C GLU A 333 -57.18 30.13 23.93
N PRO A 334 -57.15 31.05 22.91
CA PRO A 334 -56.58 31.06 21.56
C PRO A 334 -55.94 32.39 21.13
N SER A 335 -55.32 32.47 19.93
CA SER A 335 -55.49 33.55 18.96
C SER A 335 -54.86 33.22 17.59
N GLU A 336 -55.71 33.06 16.68
CA GLU A 336 -55.94 33.49 15.28
C GLU A 336 -54.77 33.72 14.32
N GLN A 337 -54.81 32.91 13.33
CA GLN A 337 -54.64 32.87 11.87
C GLN A 337 -54.26 34.18 11.11
N PRO A 338 -53.60 34.08 9.91
CA PRO A 338 -54.35 33.60 8.75
C PRO A 338 -53.68 32.53 7.88
N SER A 339 -54.56 31.78 7.30
CA SER A 339 -54.59 30.84 6.22
C SER A 339 -53.80 31.27 4.99
N GLU A 340 -52.90 30.38 4.50
CA GLU A 340 -52.63 30.25 3.06
C GLU A 340 -52.73 28.78 2.66
N SER A 341 -53.42 28.58 1.55
CA SER A 341 -53.82 27.31 0.94
C SER A 341 -52.61 26.46 0.47
N PRO A 342 -52.77 25.15 0.26
CA PRO A 342 -51.69 24.20 -0.02
C PRO A 342 -51.13 24.45 -1.40
N SER A 343 -49.87 24.85 -1.48
CA SER A 343 -49.05 24.78 -2.67
C SER A 343 -48.46 23.39 -2.80
N ALA A 344 -48.40 22.93 -4.04
CA ALA A 344 -47.98 21.63 -4.51
C ALA A 344 -46.81 21.01 -3.68
N SER A 345 -46.90 19.71 -3.45
CA SER A 345 -45.79 18.88 -2.93
C SER A 345 -44.56 19.11 -3.80
N GLU A 346 -43.65 19.96 -3.36
CA GLU A 346 -42.32 20.00 -3.93
C GLU A 346 -41.66 18.61 -3.68
N GLU A 347 -41.26 17.96 -4.72
CA GLU A 347 -40.46 16.75 -4.62
C GLU A 347 -39.20 17.08 -3.79
N PRO A 348 -38.82 16.24 -2.81
CA PRO A 348 -37.64 16.50 -1.99
C PRO A 348 -36.41 16.61 -2.89
N THR A 349 -35.67 17.71 -2.77
CA THR A 349 -34.43 17.95 -3.52
C THR A 349 -33.21 17.77 -2.63
N PRO A 350 -32.07 17.26 -3.18
CA PRO A 350 -30.85 17.11 -2.41
C PRO A 350 -30.35 18.46 -1.89
N THR A 351 -29.92 18.50 -0.63
CA THR A 351 -29.41 19.71 0.02
C THR A 351 -28.02 19.46 0.65
N ALA A 352 -27.22 20.52 0.74
CA ALA A 352 -25.91 20.43 1.40
C ALA A 352 -26.02 20.02 2.87
N GLU A 353 -27.03 20.51 3.59
CA GLU A 353 -27.30 20.17 4.99
C GLU A 353 -27.73 18.68 5.14
N GLY A 354 -28.58 18.20 4.23
CA GLY A 354 -29.02 16.81 4.21
C GLY A 354 -27.85 15.85 3.97
N ILE A 355 -26.94 16.19 3.06
CA ILE A 355 -25.71 15.41 2.81
C ILE A 355 -24.78 15.42 4.02
N ASP A 356 -24.56 16.57 4.68
CA ASP A 356 -23.71 16.65 5.89
C ASP A 356 -24.29 15.79 7.01
N GLN A 357 -25.60 15.90 7.26
CA GLN A 357 -26.27 15.10 8.29
C GLN A 357 -26.22 13.59 7.98
N PHE A 358 -26.40 13.22 6.71
CA PHE A 358 -26.31 11.83 6.27
C PHE A 358 -24.91 11.23 6.53
N ILE A 359 -23.83 11.95 6.17
CA ILE A 359 -22.45 11.49 6.36
C ILE A 359 -22.10 11.34 7.84
N ARG A 360 -22.52 12.30 8.69
CA ARG A 360 -22.32 12.16 10.15
C ARG A 360 -23.06 10.96 10.71
N GLY A 361 -24.27 10.71 10.23
CA GLY A 361 -25.06 9.53 10.59
C GLY A 361 -24.40 8.21 10.14
N TYR A 362 -23.84 8.20 8.93
CA TYR A 362 -23.12 7.05 8.40
C TYR A 362 -21.85 6.73 9.22
N VAL A 363 -21.00 7.72 9.49
CA VAL A 363 -19.78 7.56 10.28
C VAL A 363 -20.10 7.11 11.71
N ALA A 364 -21.13 7.63 12.33
CA ALA A 364 -21.59 7.15 13.63
C ALA A 364 -22.06 5.69 13.57
N ALA A 365 -22.79 5.30 12.51
CA ALA A 365 -23.30 3.96 12.33
C ALA A 365 -22.19 2.94 12.10
N VAL A 366 -21.15 3.25 11.30
CA VAL A 366 -20.03 2.29 11.09
C VAL A 366 -19.29 1.95 12.40
N SER A 367 -19.25 2.89 13.35
CA SER A 367 -18.58 2.69 14.65
C SER A 367 -19.45 1.97 15.69
N THR A 368 -20.77 2.02 15.57
CA THR A 368 -21.70 1.52 16.60
C THR A 368 -22.55 0.36 16.11
N ASP A 369 -23.01 0.40 14.86
CA ASP A 369 -23.87 -0.61 14.24
C ASP A 369 -23.52 -0.76 12.75
N PRO A 370 -22.52 -1.58 12.40
CA PRO A 370 -22.12 -1.82 11.00
C PRO A 370 -23.25 -2.39 10.12
N ARG A 371 -24.26 -3.04 10.71
CA ARG A 371 -25.45 -3.51 9.99
C ARG A 371 -26.29 -2.34 9.48
N ARG A 372 -26.48 -1.33 10.31
CA ARG A 372 -27.21 -0.13 9.93
C ARG A 372 -26.47 0.64 8.83
N SER A 373 -25.17 0.86 8.98
CA SER A 373 -24.38 1.52 7.94
C SER A 373 -24.39 0.75 6.61
N TRP A 374 -24.42 -0.57 6.64
CA TRP A 374 -24.57 -1.41 5.45
C TRP A 374 -25.86 -1.14 4.67
N THR A 375 -26.98 -0.87 5.37
CA THR A 375 -28.25 -0.53 4.71
C THR A 375 -28.27 0.87 4.10
N MET A 376 -27.28 1.71 4.43
CA MET A 376 -27.10 3.05 3.85
C MET A 376 -26.34 3.03 2.52
N LEU A 377 -25.92 1.86 2.03
CA LEU A 377 -25.28 1.67 0.73
C LEU A 377 -26.31 1.19 -0.30
N THR A 378 -26.14 1.58 -1.56
CA THR A 378 -26.91 1.00 -2.67
C THR A 378 -26.54 -0.47 -2.88
N PRO A 379 -27.43 -1.28 -3.49
CA PRO A 379 -27.10 -2.66 -3.86
C PRO A 379 -25.87 -2.77 -4.77
N LYS A 380 -25.60 -1.77 -5.59
CA LYS A 380 -24.41 -1.66 -6.43
C LYS A 380 -23.18 -1.56 -5.54
N PHE A 381 -23.12 -0.56 -4.66
CA PHE A 381 -21.95 -0.32 -3.82
C PHE A 381 -21.74 -1.42 -2.76
N GLN A 382 -22.81 -2.10 -2.31
CA GLN A 382 -22.70 -3.30 -1.49
C GLN A 382 -21.93 -4.43 -2.19
N ARG A 383 -22.11 -4.63 -3.50
CA ARG A 383 -21.33 -5.60 -4.29
C ARG A 383 -19.88 -5.13 -4.45
N GLU A 384 -19.69 -3.85 -4.82
CA GLU A 384 -18.38 -3.24 -5.02
C GLU A 384 -17.52 -3.23 -3.73
N SER A 385 -18.16 -3.16 -2.56
CA SER A 385 -17.49 -3.29 -1.25
C SER A 385 -17.10 -4.75 -0.90
N GLY A 386 -17.34 -5.71 -1.81
CA GLY A 386 -17.01 -7.13 -1.61
C GLY A 386 -17.98 -7.89 -0.72
N GLY A 387 -19.20 -7.38 -0.54
CA GLY A 387 -20.27 -8.00 0.23
C GLY A 387 -20.15 -7.81 1.75
N TRP A 388 -21.20 -8.21 2.47
CA TRP A 388 -21.32 -8.02 3.90
C TRP A 388 -20.11 -8.53 4.72
N PRO A 389 -19.51 -9.72 4.46
CA PRO A 389 -18.39 -10.19 5.27
C PRO A 389 -17.18 -9.26 5.21
N LYS A 390 -16.79 -8.80 4.00
CA LYS A 390 -15.65 -7.89 3.82
C LYS A 390 -15.92 -6.51 4.41
N TYR A 391 -17.14 -5.98 4.23
CA TYR A 391 -17.54 -4.70 4.81
C TYR A 391 -17.49 -4.73 6.34
N ARG A 392 -18.06 -5.76 6.96
CA ARG A 392 -18.01 -5.96 8.41
C ARG A 392 -16.58 -6.04 8.92
N ASP A 393 -15.74 -6.85 8.25
CA ASP A 393 -14.35 -7.07 8.67
C ASP A 393 -13.49 -5.80 8.51
N PHE A 394 -13.78 -4.98 7.49
CA PHE A 394 -13.13 -3.68 7.29
C PHE A 394 -13.46 -2.70 8.43
N TRP A 395 -14.70 -2.68 8.90
CA TRP A 395 -15.14 -1.77 9.98
C TRP A 395 -14.91 -2.35 11.38
N ALA A 396 -14.57 -3.64 11.49
CA ALA A 396 -14.28 -4.28 12.78
C ALA A 396 -13.09 -3.60 13.47
N GLY A 397 -13.30 -3.14 14.71
CA GLY A 397 -12.27 -2.46 15.50
C GLY A 397 -12.11 -0.96 15.27
N LYS A 398 -12.85 -0.36 14.32
CA LYS A 398 -12.84 1.09 14.14
C LYS A 398 -13.86 1.75 15.03
N THR A 399 -13.38 2.35 16.12
CA THR A 399 -14.23 2.96 17.15
C THR A 399 -14.12 4.49 17.14
N ASN A 400 -15.13 5.17 17.67
CA ASN A 400 -15.17 6.61 17.89
C ASN A 400 -14.92 7.45 16.62
N GLY A 401 -15.59 7.11 15.52
CA GLY A 401 -15.51 7.89 14.28
C GLY A 401 -15.94 9.35 14.47
N GLN A 402 -15.04 10.29 14.25
CA GLN A 402 -15.27 11.73 14.33
C GLN A 402 -15.14 12.34 12.94
N VAL A 403 -16.23 12.93 12.45
CA VAL A 403 -16.21 13.71 11.21
C VAL A 403 -15.63 15.09 11.52
N LEU A 404 -14.47 15.38 10.95
CA LEU A 404 -13.74 16.64 11.15
C LEU A 404 -14.25 17.76 10.22
N ARG A 405 -14.55 17.40 8.99
CA ARG A 405 -15.00 18.33 7.95
C ARG A 405 -15.87 17.61 6.94
N VAL A 406 -16.87 18.29 6.37
CA VAL A 406 -17.69 17.82 5.25
C VAL A 406 -17.76 18.93 4.20
N GLN A 407 -17.64 18.54 2.94
CA GLN A 407 -17.83 19.38 1.76
C GLN A 407 -18.86 18.70 0.87
N PRO A 408 -20.15 18.99 1.04
CA PRO A 408 -21.21 18.43 0.22
C PRO A 408 -21.27 19.11 -1.16
N ASP A 409 -21.62 18.32 -2.17
CA ASP A 409 -21.90 18.78 -3.53
C ASP A 409 -23.27 18.22 -3.97
N PRO A 410 -24.36 18.94 -3.68
CA PRO A 410 -25.71 18.49 -4.01
C PRO A 410 -25.98 18.42 -5.52
N GLU A 411 -25.29 19.23 -6.34
CA GLU A 411 -25.47 19.28 -7.78
C GLU A 411 -24.96 17.99 -8.46
N ASN A 412 -23.83 17.46 -7.96
CA ASN A 412 -23.22 16.24 -8.47
C ASN A 412 -23.52 15.01 -7.60
N LEU A 413 -24.42 15.12 -6.60
CA LEU A 413 -24.72 14.06 -5.65
C LEU A 413 -23.45 13.40 -5.10
N SER A 414 -22.53 14.23 -4.61
CA SER A 414 -21.27 13.73 -4.05
C SER A 414 -20.88 14.48 -2.78
N VAL A 415 -19.95 13.88 -2.02
CA VAL A 415 -19.47 14.47 -0.79
C VAL A 415 -17.99 14.14 -0.56
N THR A 416 -17.25 15.17 -0.17
CA THR A 416 -15.88 14.99 0.34
C THR A 416 -15.89 15.22 1.84
N TYR A 417 -15.41 14.27 2.63
CA TYR A 417 -15.37 14.43 4.08
C TYR A 417 -14.08 13.89 4.69
N TRP A 418 -13.72 14.40 5.87
CA TRP A 418 -12.56 14.02 6.66
C TRP A 418 -13.04 13.37 7.94
N VAL A 419 -12.53 12.17 8.23
CA VAL A 419 -12.92 11.38 9.40
C VAL A 419 -11.70 10.84 10.12
N LYS A 420 -11.78 10.78 11.46
CA LYS A 420 -10.79 10.18 12.34
C LYS A 420 -11.46 9.10 13.19
N PHE A 421 -10.79 7.97 13.36
CA PHE A 421 -11.13 6.90 14.32
C PHE A 421 -9.99 6.75 15.32
N ASP A 422 -10.24 6.15 16.50
CA ASP A 422 -9.21 6.02 17.54
C ASP A 422 -7.99 5.22 17.06
N ASP A 423 -8.21 4.13 16.32
CA ASP A 423 -7.16 3.23 15.85
C ASP A 423 -6.94 3.28 14.33
N PHE A 424 -7.50 4.26 13.63
CA PHE A 424 -7.42 4.32 12.18
C PHE A 424 -7.51 5.76 11.64
N GLY A 425 -6.43 6.19 10.99
CA GLY A 425 -6.33 7.48 10.32
C GLY A 425 -6.25 8.67 11.30
N ASP A 426 -5.54 9.72 10.89
CA ASP A 426 -5.40 10.97 11.63
C ASP A 426 -6.43 12.04 11.24
N GLY A 427 -7.32 11.71 10.30
CA GLY A 427 -8.32 12.62 9.74
C GLY A 427 -7.74 13.62 8.73
N SER A 428 -6.51 13.43 8.28
CA SER A 428 -5.86 14.31 7.30
C SER A 428 -6.32 14.06 5.87
N ARG A 429 -6.87 12.88 5.56
CA ARG A 429 -7.27 12.48 4.20
C ARG A 429 -8.78 12.62 3.99
N PRO A 430 -9.19 13.18 2.85
CA PRO A 430 -10.59 13.21 2.47
C PRO A 430 -11.03 11.85 1.93
N THR A 431 -12.27 11.49 2.25
CA THR A 431 -13.02 10.43 1.57
C THR A 431 -14.02 11.08 0.63
N VAL A 432 -14.11 10.61 -0.61
CA VAL A 432 -15.04 11.11 -1.62
C VAL A 432 -16.06 10.02 -1.94
N LEU A 433 -17.33 10.29 -1.66
CA LEU A 433 -18.42 9.35 -1.94
C LEU A 433 -19.34 9.92 -3.01
N ASP A 434 -19.83 9.05 -3.88
CA ASP A 434 -20.97 9.28 -4.75
C ASP A 434 -22.23 8.86 -4.02
N LEU A 435 -23.28 9.64 -4.17
CA LEU A 435 -24.54 9.44 -3.49
C LEU A 435 -25.65 9.19 -4.50
N GLU A 436 -26.62 8.40 -4.11
CA GLU A 436 -27.94 8.30 -4.73
C GLU A 436 -28.94 8.99 -3.82
N PHE A 437 -29.87 9.74 -4.40
CA PHE A 437 -30.94 10.39 -3.67
C PHE A 437 -32.27 10.01 -4.28
N ASP A 438 -33.10 9.31 -3.52
CA ASP A 438 -34.40 8.85 -3.95
C ASP A 438 -35.43 9.05 -2.81
N ASP A 439 -36.54 9.69 -3.14
CA ASP A 439 -37.66 9.96 -2.23
C ASP A 439 -37.19 10.51 -0.85
N GLY A 440 -36.30 11.53 -0.87
CA GLY A 440 -35.81 12.18 0.35
C GLY A 440 -34.74 11.38 1.11
N THR A 441 -34.29 10.26 0.57
CA THR A 441 -33.34 9.36 1.23
C THR A 441 -32.00 9.32 0.48
N TYR A 442 -30.90 9.58 1.19
CA TYR A 442 -29.54 9.40 0.65
C TYR A 442 -29.05 7.99 0.85
N ARG A 443 -28.32 7.47 -0.15
CA ARG A 443 -27.53 6.23 -0.07
C ARG A 443 -26.17 6.43 -0.70
N ILE A 444 -25.16 5.72 -0.23
CA ILE A 444 -23.82 5.72 -0.85
C ILE A 444 -23.86 4.78 -2.05
N ASP A 445 -23.60 5.32 -3.26
CA ASP A 445 -23.61 4.58 -4.52
C ASP A 445 -22.22 4.23 -5.04
N GLY A 446 -21.18 4.89 -4.51
CA GLY A 446 -19.82 4.66 -4.91
C GLY A 446 -18.82 5.39 -4.02
N GLU A 447 -17.56 5.03 -4.17
CA GLU A 447 -16.44 5.73 -3.54
C GLU A 447 -15.44 6.11 -4.62
N ARG A 448 -15.12 7.41 -4.70
CA ARG A 448 -14.06 7.97 -5.55
C ARG A 448 -12.85 8.40 -4.74
N THR A 449 -12.80 8.00 -3.48
CA THR A 449 -11.62 8.22 -2.64
C THR A 449 -10.41 7.64 -3.35
N GLU A 450 -9.35 8.40 -3.42
CA GLU A 450 -8.11 7.96 -4.03
C GLU A 450 -7.62 6.67 -3.36
N GLY A 451 -7.59 5.56 -4.13
CA GLY A 451 -7.23 4.23 -3.64
C GLY A 451 -8.40 3.28 -3.30
N PHE A 452 -9.65 3.71 -3.42
CA PHE A 452 -10.78 2.78 -3.38
C PHE A 452 -10.88 2.03 -4.71
N VAL A 453 -10.90 0.68 -4.66
CA VAL A 453 -11.13 -0.19 -5.81
C VAL A 453 -12.33 -1.06 -5.50
N PRO A 454 -13.42 -0.98 -6.31
CA PRO A 454 -14.57 -1.84 -6.17
C PRO A 454 -14.16 -3.31 -6.26
N ALA A 455 -14.75 -4.16 -5.42
CA ALA A 455 -14.64 -5.60 -5.58
C ALA A 455 -15.48 -6.02 -6.79
N GLY A 456 -14.81 -6.35 -7.91
CA GLY A 456 -15.43 -6.86 -9.12
C GLY A 456 -16.09 -8.23 -8.93
#